data_e7d135ddbc0511d0c55c9e64bebcac4a
#
_entry.id   e7d135ddbc0511d0c55c9e64bebcac4a
#
_cell.length_a   1.000
_cell.length_b   1.000
_cell.length_c   1.000
_cell.angle_alpha   90.00
_cell.angle_beta   90.00
_cell.angle_gamma   90.00
#
_symmetry.space_group_name_H-M   'P 1'
#
loop_
_entity.id
_entity.type
_entity.pdbx_description
1 polymer ?
#
loop_
_entity_poly.entity_id
_entity_poly.type
_entity_poly.pdbx_seq_one_letter_code
_entity_poly.pdbx_strand_id
1 'polypeptide(L)'
;MSMDIIPDTNGAIIDWVRKGLGYDDDWPEEKHLTFGFYYNKKLVGALVFHTVRRRTEVWWTMYSTDKHWCSRKVLRLMFTIAFGRMDCRRIGILVSKSNVRCLDMVRRLGFKDEGILRQSRDDGEDCYILGMLRSECPWINFNGERK
;
A
#
# COMPACT_ATOMS: atom_id res chain seq x y z
N MET A 1 3.81 -7.37 -22.85
CA MET A 1 3.19 -6.45 -21.89
C MET A 1 3.98 -6.45 -20.62
N SER A 2 4.52 -5.31 -20.26
CA SER A 2 5.46 -5.23 -19.15
C SER A 2 4.91 -4.40 -18.01
N MET A 3 5.20 -4.85 -16.80
CA MET A 3 4.96 -4.10 -15.58
C MET A 3 6.32 -3.79 -14.98
N ASP A 4 6.66 -2.51 -14.93
CA ASP A 4 7.90 -2.04 -14.32
C ASP A 4 7.61 -1.46 -12.94
N ILE A 5 8.43 -1.80 -11.97
CA ILE A 5 8.32 -1.31 -10.60
C ILE A 5 9.50 -0.38 -10.34
N ILE A 6 9.22 0.90 -10.17
CA ILE A 6 10.24 1.94 -10.09
C ILE A 6 10.19 2.63 -8.73
N PRO A 7 11.29 2.64 -7.96
CA PRO A 7 11.32 3.41 -6.72
C PRO A 7 11.34 4.91 -7.02
N ASP A 8 10.64 5.67 -6.19
CA ASP A 8 10.59 7.13 -6.32
C ASP A 8 11.89 7.74 -5.79
N THR A 9 12.69 8.33 -6.68
CA THR A 9 13.98 8.91 -6.32
C THR A 9 14.00 10.44 -6.34
N ASN A 10 13.00 11.06 -6.96
CA ASN A 10 12.93 12.52 -7.13
C ASN A 10 11.65 13.17 -6.63
N GLY A 11 10.76 12.40 -6.03
CA GLY A 11 9.49 12.91 -5.51
C GLY A 11 8.36 13.00 -6.52
N ALA A 12 8.58 12.61 -7.77
CA ALA A 12 7.53 12.71 -8.78
C ALA A 12 6.39 11.72 -8.55
N ILE A 13 6.70 10.52 -8.10
CA ILE A 13 5.69 9.49 -7.86
C ILE A 13 4.86 9.82 -6.63
N ILE A 14 5.50 10.24 -5.53
CA ILE A 14 4.75 10.64 -4.33
C ILE A 14 3.86 11.85 -4.62
N ASP A 15 4.30 12.80 -5.42
CA ASP A 15 3.48 13.95 -5.84
C ASP A 15 2.25 13.49 -6.63
N TRP A 16 2.42 12.52 -7.50
CA TRP A 16 1.32 11.93 -8.26
C TRP A 16 0.28 11.28 -7.32
N VAL A 17 0.75 10.59 -6.28
CA VAL A 17 -0.12 9.99 -5.26
C VAL A 17 -0.88 11.07 -4.48
N ARG A 18 -0.17 12.10 -4.02
CA ARG A 18 -0.78 13.21 -3.26
C ARG A 18 -1.89 13.87 -4.04
N LYS A 19 -1.64 14.18 -5.30
CA LYS A 19 -2.64 14.80 -6.19
C LYS A 19 -3.83 13.89 -6.41
N GLY A 20 -3.59 12.60 -6.63
CA GLY A 20 -4.65 11.64 -6.86
C GLY A 20 -5.55 11.44 -5.66
N LEU A 21 -4.99 11.49 -4.45
CA LEU A 21 -5.72 11.30 -3.21
C LEU A 21 -6.23 12.60 -2.57
N GLY A 22 -5.79 13.75 -3.09
CA GLY A 22 -6.13 15.04 -2.51
C GLY A 22 -5.42 15.32 -1.18
N TYR A 23 -4.21 14.79 -1.03
CA TYR A 23 -3.40 14.96 0.18
C TYR A 23 -2.50 16.20 0.08
N ASP A 24 -2.08 16.72 1.23
CA ASP A 24 -1.18 17.86 1.30
C ASP A 24 0.21 17.55 0.75
N ASP A 25 0.94 18.57 0.34
CA ASP A 25 2.25 18.42 -0.28
C ASP A 25 3.32 17.85 0.67
N ASP A 26 3.11 17.93 1.97
CA ASP A 26 4.02 17.39 2.98
C ASP A 26 3.64 15.98 3.48
N TRP A 27 2.54 15.42 2.98
CA TRP A 27 2.15 14.06 3.38
C TRP A 27 3.01 13.01 2.65
N PRO A 28 3.47 11.95 3.32
CA PRO A 28 3.51 11.79 4.77
C PRO A 28 4.65 12.63 5.36
N GLU A 29 4.46 13.15 6.57
CA GLU A 29 5.45 14.03 7.21
C GLU A 29 6.74 13.29 7.59
N GLU A 30 6.65 11.99 7.86
CA GLU A 30 7.77 11.14 8.20
C GLU A 30 8.46 10.57 6.95
N LYS A 31 9.59 9.91 7.16
CA LYS A 31 10.26 9.18 6.09
C LYS A 31 9.37 8.10 5.50
N HIS A 32 9.40 7.99 4.19
CA HIS A 32 8.59 7.02 3.45
C HIS A 32 9.37 6.43 2.30
N LEU A 33 8.90 5.28 1.83
CA LEU A 33 9.42 4.61 0.65
C LEU A 33 8.27 4.44 -0.34
N THR A 34 8.43 4.95 -1.54
CA THR A 34 7.36 4.95 -2.54
C THR A 34 7.81 4.24 -3.81
N PHE A 35 6.92 3.39 -4.34
CA PHE A 35 7.13 2.70 -5.60
C PHE A 35 6.02 3.05 -6.57
N GLY A 36 6.41 3.31 -7.82
CA GLY A 36 5.47 3.47 -8.92
C GLY A 36 5.39 2.21 -9.75
N PHE A 37 4.21 1.92 -10.26
CA PHE A 37 3.96 0.76 -11.11
C PHE A 37 3.58 1.24 -12.50
N TYR A 38 4.43 0.90 -13.47
CA TYR A 38 4.27 1.33 -14.86
C TYR A 38 3.85 0.15 -15.72
N TYR A 39 2.68 0.26 -16.30
CA TYR A 39 2.17 -0.74 -17.23
C TYR A 39 2.27 -0.17 -18.63
N ASN A 40 3.05 -0.85 -19.48
CA ASN A 40 3.35 -0.36 -20.84
C ASN A 40 3.87 1.08 -20.80
N LYS A 41 4.82 1.36 -19.92
CA LYS A 41 5.50 2.66 -19.74
C LYS A 41 4.60 3.79 -19.23
N LYS A 42 3.40 3.48 -18.76
CA LYS A 42 2.49 4.47 -18.16
C LYS A 42 2.34 4.19 -16.67
N LEU A 43 2.48 5.24 -15.84
CA LEU A 43 2.26 5.13 -14.40
C LEU A 43 0.77 4.86 -14.12
N VAL A 44 0.47 3.70 -13.58
CA VAL A 44 -0.91 3.25 -13.34
C VAL A 44 -1.22 3.02 -11.88
N GLY A 45 -0.23 2.97 -11.03
CA GLY A 45 -0.42 2.77 -9.60
C GLY A 45 0.83 3.09 -8.83
N ALA A 46 0.66 3.23 -7.52
CA ALA A 46 1.78 3.46 -6.60
C ALA A 46 1.44 2.95 -5.22
N LEU A 47 2.47 2.60 -4.47
CA LEU A 47 2.36 2.18 -3.09
C LEU A 47 3.34 2.97 -2.25
N VAL A 48 2.84 3.54 -1.15
CA VAL A 48 3.65 4.30 -0.20
C VAL A 48 3.77 3.51 1.08
N PHE A 49 5.01 3.19 1.46
CA PHE A 49 5.33 2.60 2.76
C PHE A 49 5.63 3.76 3.70
N HIS A 50 4.86 3.90 4.77
CA HIS A 50 5.03 4.99 5.72
C HIS A 50 4.76 4.52 7.15
N THR A 51 4.98 5.40 8.13
CA THR A 51 4.82 5.08 9.55
C THR A 51 5.56 3.78 9.90
N VAL A 52 6.81 3.69 9.43
CA VAL A 52 7.59 2.45 9.51
C VAL A 52 8.22 2.31 10.89
N ARG A 53 7.92 1.21 11.56
CA ARG A 53 8.65 0.76 12.76
C ARG A 53 9.27 -0.59 12.43
N ARG A 54 10.53 -0.59 12.05
CA ARG A 54 11.21 -1.82 11.61
C ARG A 54 11.02 -2.95 12.62
N ARG A 55 10.84 -4.16 12.11
CA ARG A 55 10.57 -5.37 12.89
C ARG A 55 9.22 -5.37 13.60
N THR A 56 8.41 -4.34 13.40
CA THR A 56 7.09 -4.21 14.05
C THR A 56 5.99 -4.07 13.02
N GLU A 57 5.85 -2.89 12.44
CA GLU A 57 4.77 -2.64 11.49
C GLU A 57 5.14 -1.59 10.46
N VAL A 58 4.44 -1.63 9.34
CA VAL A 58 4.47 -0.59 8.32
C VAL A 58 3.04 -0.36 7.86
N TRP A 59 2.75 0.87 7.47
CA TRP A 59 1.46 1.24 6.90
C TRP A 59 1.61 1.45 5.42
N TRP A 60 0.60 1.03 4.67
CA TRP A 60 0.54 1.19 3.23
C TRP A 60 -0.54 2.18 2.85
N THR A 61 -0.23 3.09 1.92
CA THR A 61 -1.22 3.87 1.20
C THR A 61 -1.04 3.59 -0.28
N MET A 62 -2.14 3.32 -0.97
CA MET A 62 -2.15 2.96 -2.37
C MET A 62 -2.98 3.95 -3.16
N TYR A 63 -2.54 4.23 -4.40
CA TYR A 63 -3.33 4.98 -5.35
C TYR A 63 -3.15 4.35 -6.73
N SER A 64 -4.23 4.21 -7.47
CA SER A 64 -4.16 3.64 -8.82
C SER A 64 -5.21 4.27 -9.73
N THR A 65 -4.90 4.32 -11.02
CA THR A 65 -5.82 4.78 -12.07
C THR A 65 -6.21 3.65 -13.00
N ASP A 66 -5.61 2.47 -12.83
CA ASP A 66 -5.83 1.32 -13.71
C ASP A 66 -5.65 0.04 -12.90
N LYS A 67 -6.54 -0.92 -13.10
CA LYS A 67 -6.52 -2.21 -12.40
C LYS A 67 -5.27 -3.04 -12.66
N HIS A 68 -4.55 -2.79 -13.74
CA HIS A 68 -3.36 -3.55 -14.13
C HIS A 68 -2.18 -3.39 -13.16
N TRP A 69 -2.23 -2.39 -12.27
CA TRP A 69 -1.17 -2.23 -11.27
C TRP A 69 -1.02 -3.44 -10.35
N CYS A 70 -2.13 -4.12 -10.06
CA CYS A 70 -2.20 -5.17 -9.06
C CYS A 70 -1.82 -6.54 -9.65
N SER A 71 -0.58 -6.69 -10.09
CA SER A 71 -0.08 -7.96 -10.60
C SER A 71 0.55 -8.79 -9.50
N ARG A 72 0.71 -10.11 -9.73
CA ARG A 72 1.42 -10.98 -8.79
C ARG A 72 2.87 -10.53 -8.56
N LYS A 73 3.52 -10.04 -9.61
CA LYS A 73 4.89 -9.52 -9.52
C LYS A 73 4.97 -8.36 -8.54
N VAL A 74 4.06 -7.39 -8.64
CA VAL A 74 3.99 -6.24 -7.74
C VAL A 74 3.72 -6.71 -6.32
N LEU A 75 2.69 -7.52 -6.12
CA LEU A 75 2.31 -7.99 -4.79
C LEU A 75 3.44 -8.74 -4.10
N ARG A 76 4.09 -9.68 -4.80
CA ARG A 76 5.19 -10.43 -4.21
C ARG A 76 6.33 -9.54 -3.78
N LEU A 77 6.70 -8.56 -4.62
CA LEU A 77 7.78 -7.65 -4.27
C LEU A 77 7.42 -6.76 -3.09
N MET A 78 6.21 -6.20 -3.09
CA MET A 78 5.77 -5.30 -2.00
C MET A 78 5.70 -6.03 -0.67
N PHE A 79 5.11 -7.23 -0.64
CA PHE A 79 5.06 -8.03 0.58
C PHE A 79 6.45 -8.50 1.02
N THR A 80 7.34 -8.83 0.09
CA THR A 80 8.71 -9.20 0.40
C THR A 80 9.47 -8.06 1.07
N ILE A 81 9.26 -6.83 0.62
CA ILE A 81 9.88 -5.64 1.24
C ILE A 81 9.37 -5.47 2.67
N ALA A 82 8.05 -5.50 2.87
CA ALA A 82 7.45 -5.27 4.19
C ALA A 82 7.83 -6.37 5.19
N PHE A 83 7.61 -7.62 4.83
CA PHE A 83 7.80 -8.75 5.74
C PHE A 83 9.21 -9.32 5.74
N GLY A 84 9.95 -9.14 4.64
CA GLY A 84 11.33 -9.61 4.52
C GLY A 84 12.34 -8.54 4.89
N ARG A 85 12.50 -7.52 4.07
CA ARG A 85 13.53 -6.49 4.26
C ARG A 85 13.29 -5.62 5.49
N MET A 86 12.08 -5.19 5.70
CA MET A 86 11.71 -4.41 6.89
C MET A 86 11.47 -5.28 8.10
N ASP A 87 11.37 -6.58 7.88
CA ASP A 87 11.13 -7.59 8.92
C ASP A 87 9.93 -7.25 9.82
N CYS A 88 8.91 -6.62 9.25
CA CYS A 88 7.70 -6.26 9.97
C CYS A 88 6.85 -7.49 10.26
N ARG A 89 6.12 -7.45 11.37
CA ARG A 89 5.17 -8.51 11.74
C ARG A 89 3.79 -8.27 11.16
N ARG A 90 3.50 -7.00 10.81
CA ARG A 90 2.18 -6.62 10.29
C ARG A 90 2.27 -5.47 9.30
N ILE A 91 1.27 -5.41 8.42
CA ILE A 91 1.02 -4.27 7.54
C ILE A 91 -0.36 -3.74 7.87
N GLY A 92 -0.49 -2.42 8.06
CA GLY A 92 -1.77 -1.76 8.26
C GLY A 92 -2.18 -0.94 7.03
N ILE A 93 -3.47 -0.84 6.80
CA ILE A 93 -4.05 -0.04 5.73
C ILE A 93 -5.26 0.70 6.28
N LEU A 94 -5.40 1.98 5.92
CA LEU A 94 -6.59 2.77 6.20
C LEU A 94 -7.36 2.98 4.90
N VAL A 95 -8.65 2.68 4.92
CA VAL A 95 -9.51 2.82 3.72
C VAL A 95 -10.79 3.55 4.10
N SER A 96 -11.13 4.60 3.36
CA SER A 96 -12.39 5.31 3.54
C SER A 96 -13.58 4.37 3.35
N LYS A 97 -14.60 4.54 4.17
CA LYS A 97 -15.81 3.71 4.13
C LYS A 97 -16.45 3.69 2.75
N SER A 98 -16.44 4.80 2.03
CA SER A 98 -17.03 4.90 0.69
C SER A 98 -16.18 4.25 -0.40
N ASN A 99 -14.91 3.94 -0.12
CA ASN A 99 -14.02 3.35 -1.13
C ASN A 99 -14.19 1.83 -1.18
N VAL A 100 -15.37 1.40 -1.65
CA VAL A 100 -15.77 -0.01 -1.67
C VAL A 100 -14.83 -0.85 -2.54
N ARG A 101 -14.36 -0.30 -3.65
CA ARG A 101 -13.44 -1.02 -4.56
C ARG A 101 -12.13 -1.37 -3.86
N CYS A 102 -11.56 -0.42 -3.13
CA CYS A 102 -10.34 -0.64 -2.38
C CYS A 102 -10.57 -1.64 -1.24
N LEU A 103 -11.68 -1.50 -0.51
CA LEU A 103 -12.04 -2.45 0.55
C LEU A 103 -12.13 -3.87 0.04
N ASP A 104 -12.86 -4.09 -1.07
CA ASP A 104 -12.98 -5.41 -1.67
C ASP A 104 -11.64 -5.97 -2.10
N MET A 105 -10.80 -5.13 -2.71
CA MET A 105 -9.48 -5.54 -3.18
C MET A 105 -8.58 -5.97 -2.02
N VAL A 106 -8.46 -5.14 -0.98
CA VAL A 106 -7.54 -5.44 0.12
C VAL A 106 -8.00 -6.66 0.91
N ARG A 107 -9.31 -6.86 1.05
CA ARG A 107 -9.85 -8.07 1.69
C ARG A 107 -9.51 -9.31 0.87
N ARG A 108 -9.60 -9.24 -0.46
CA ARG A 108 -9.19 -10.35 -1.33
C ARG A 108 -7.69 -10.62 -1.29
N LEU A 109 -6.88 -9.59 -1.06
CA LEU A 109 -5.44 -9.77 -0.89
C LEU A 109 -5.09 -10.52 0.39
N GLY A 110 -5.98 -10.54 1.38
CA GLY A 110 -5.79 -11.24 2.64
C GLY A 110 -5.78 -10.34 3.86
N PHE A 111 -6.05 -9.05 3.70
CA PHE A 111 -6.17 -8.13 4.84
C PHE A 111 -7.47 -8.39 5.59
N LYS A 112 -7.41 -8.30 6.91
CA LYS A 112 -8.56 -8.50 7.80
C LYS A 112 -8.98 -7.18 8.42
N ASP A 113 -10.28 -6.99 8.58
CA ASP A 113 -10.83 -5.82 9.25
C ASP A 113 -10.42 -5.84 10.73
N GLU A 114 -9.89 -4.71 11.22
CA GLU A 114 -9.43 -4.58 12.60
C GLU A 114 -10.17 -3.50 13.39
N GLY A 115 -10.83 -2.59 12.72
CA GLY A 115 -11.56 -1.53 13.41
C GLY A 115 -12.06 -0.44 12.48
N ILE A 116 -12.68 0.55 13.13
CA ILE A 116 -13.24 1.72 12.45
C ILE A 116 -12.82 2.97 13.21
N LEU A 117 -12.28 3.94 12.50
CA LEU A 117 -12.06 5.29 13.02
C LEU A 117 -13.22 6.17 12.55
N ARG A 118 -14.06 6.56 13.50
CA ARG A 118 -15.26 7.34 13.17
C ARG A 118 -14.89 8.77 12.83
N GLN A 119 -15.42 9.27 11.71
CA GLN A 119 -15.23 10.65 11.24
C GLN A 119 -13.77 11.08 11.10
N SER A 120 -12.90 10.15 10.73
CA SER A 120 -11.46 10.42 10.69
C SER A 120 -10.96 10.97 9.36
N ARG A 121 -11.81 11.01 8.34
CA ARG A 121 -11.44 11.59 7.04
C ARG A 121 -11.79 13.08 7.01
N ASP A 122 -11.12 13.82 6.14
CA ASP A 122 -11.31 15.27 6.03
C ASP A 122 -12.76 15.67 5.72
N ASP A 123 -13.48 14.81 5.00
CA ASP A 123 -14.89 15.01 4.67
C ASP A 123 -15.85 14.51 5.76
N GLY A 124 -15.33 14.04 6.87
CA GLY A 124 -16.13 13.52 7.99
C GLY A 124 -16.51 12.05 7.86
N GLU A 125 -16.07 11.36 6.82
CA GLU A 125 -16.34 9.92 6.69
C GLU A 125 -15.57 9.08 7.71
N ASP A 126 -16.13 7.92 7.98
CA ASP A 126 -15.45 6.88 8.75
C ASP A 126 -14.34 6.25 7.91
N CYS A 127 -13.34 5.72 8.58
CA CYS A 127 -12.22 5.03 7.97
C CYS A 127 -12.11 3.63 8.55
N TYR A 128 -12.02 2.62 7.70
CA TYR A 128 -11.76 1.26 8.14
C TYR A 128 -10.26 1.04 8.32
N ILE A 129 -9.91 0.32 9.38
CA ILE A 129 -8.55 -0.16 9.62
C ILE A 129 -8.52 -1.64 9.24
N LEU A 130 -7.59 -1.99 8.36
CA LEU A 130 -7.36 -3.39 8.01
C LEU A 130 -5.89 -3.72 8.24
N GLY A 131 -5.61 -4.97 8.53
CA GLY A 131 -4.26 -5.42 8.79
C GLY A 131 -4.01 -6.82 8.27
N MET A 132 -2.73 -7.11 8.03
CA MET A 132 -2.28 -8.44 7.66
C MET A 132 -1.05 -8.77 8.49
N LEU A 133 -1.07 -9.91 9.15
CA LEU A 133 0.09 -10.43 9.84
C LEU A 133 0.98 -11.17 8.85
N ARG A 134 2.30 -11.18 9.13
CA ARG A 134 3.26 -11.92 8.32
C ARG A 134 2.84 -13.38 8.11
N SER A 135 2.37 -14.02 9.18
CA SER A 135 1.92 -15.42 9.12
C SER A 135 0.67 -15.64 8.27
N GLU A 136 -0.07 -14.58 7.98
CA GLU A 136 -1.32 -14.63 7.21
C GLU A 136 -1.11 -14.34 5.73
N CYS A 137 0.10 -13.91 5.34
CA CYS A 137 0.36 -13.47 3.97
C CYS A 137 0.32 -14.64 2.98
N PRO A 138 -0.60 -14.62 1.99
CA PRO A 138 -0.70 -15.71 1.02
C PRO A 138 0.28 -15.56 -0.15
N TRP A 139 1.03 -14.48 -0.24
CA TRP A 139 1.85 -14.14 -1.40
C TRP A 139 3.30 -14.56 -1.28
N ILE A 140 3.79 -14.74 -0.05
CA ILE A 140 5.15 -15.14 0.26
C ILE A 140 5.14 -16.09 1.45
N ASN A 141 6.24 -16.80 1.69
CA ASN A 141 6.39 -17.60 2.91
C ASN A 141 7.02 -16.78 4.03
N PHE A 142 7.24 -17.37 5.21
CA PHE A 142 7.78 -16.68 6.39
C PHE A 142 9.16 -16.06 6.15
N ASN A 143 9.91 -16.56 5.19
CA ASN A 143 11.26 -16.07 4.88
C ASN A 143 11.26 -15.01 3.78
N GLY A 144 10.09 -14.58 3.33
CA GLY A 144 9.97 -13.65 2.22
C GLY A 144 10.12 -14.28 0.85
N GLU A 145 10.17 -15.60 0.77
CA GLU A 145 10.27 -16.33 -0.49
C GLU A 145 8.88 -16.49 -1.13
N ARG A 146 8.87 -16.79 -2.42
CA ARG A 146 7.61 -17.05 -3.14
C ARG A 146 6.91 -18.28 -2.60
N LYS A 147 5.64 -18.17 -2.48
CA LYS A 147 4.77 -19.32 -2.26
C LYS A 147 4.40 -19.99 -3.55
#